data_ac1508c3fb306b7c905a659dcf898faf
#
_entry.id   ac1508c3fb306b7c905a659dcf898faf
#
_cell.length_a   1.000
_cell.length_b   1.000
_cell.length_c   1.000
_cell.angle_alpha   90.00
_cell.angle_beta   90.00
_cell.angle_gamma   90.00
#
_symmetry.space_group_name_H-M   'P 1'
#
loop_
_entity.id
_entity.type
_entity.pdbx_description
1 polymer ?
#
loop_
_entity_poly.entity_id
_entity_poly.type
_entity_poly.pdbx_seq_one_letter_code
_entity_poly.pdbx_strand_id
1 'polypeptide(L)'
;MNQWVDFHALKQSIGIEQVLASYRVELKRVGHNQLRGPCPLPTHGSERSRESFSVDTAKKVWACHSTSCCEARQGRVGGNVLDLVALLERCTIREAALRLQDRGLGWRAGIHVGEQQLASKGRSGGNRPDRLPGLTFSLHLRWHPYLDQRAIQPATAAWFGIGYYAGSGFLRHRIVFPIHDSEGRLVAYAGRSIDGCEPRYLFPPCFRKSQVVFNLHRVAGESARCAIVVEGFFDCFRVHEAGYGNVVALMGVGLSEAQEQLLLERFQQLILMLDGDEAGQRASRQLAARLRGKVALSIVRVPIGRQPDQLSNEEIGRMVSAVSDAPGA
;
A
#
# COMPACT_ATOMS: atom_id res chain seq x y z
N MET A 1 9.16 -19.26 -11.88
CA MET A 1 7.78 -19.64 -11.51
C MET A 1 7.50 -19.13 -10.11
N ASN A 2 6.45 -18.32 -9.93
CA ASN A 2 6.13 -17.74 -8.62
C ASN A 2 5.34 -18.78 -7.82
N GLN A 3 6.03 -19.53 -6.96
CA GLN A 3 5.39 -20.52 -6.10
C GLN A 3 4.35 -19.82 -5.22
N TRP A 4 3.10 -20.27 -5.30
CA TRP A 4 2.02 -19.73 -4.48
C TRP A 4 2.23 -20.13 -3.01
N VAL A 5 2.06 -19.19 -2.08
CA VAL A 5 2.20 -19.42 -0.65
C VAL A 5 0.90 -19.06 0.05
N ASP A 6 0.26 -20.02 0.67
CA ASP A 6 -0.87 -19.77 1.57
C ASP A 6 -0.35 -19.36 2.95
N PHE A 7 -0.20 -18.04 3.14
CA PHE A 7 0.27 -17.47 4.39
C PHE A 7 -0.64 -17.78 5.59
N HIS A 8 -1.95 -17.97 5.34
CA HIS A 8 -2.90 -18.26 6.42
C HIS A 8 -2.75 -19.69 6.90
N ALA A 9 -2.78 -20.64 5.97
CA ALA A 9 -2.57 -22.05 6.27
C ALA A 9 -1.19 -22.28 6.91
N LEU A 10 -0.15 -21.59 6.42
CA LEU A 10 1.20 -21.70 6.94
C LEU A 10 1.31 -21.20 8.40
N LYS A 11 0.70 -20.06 8.73
CA LYS A 11 0.65 -19.54 10.11
C LYS A 11 -0.11 -20.47 11.06
N GLN A 12 -1.13 -21.15 10.57
CA GLN A 12 -1.88 -22.10 11.39
C GLN A 12 -1.14 -23.41 11.60
N SER A 13 -0.43 -23.90 10.59
CA SER A 13 0.27 -25.19 10.64
C SER A 13 1.59 -25.14 11.41
N ILE A 14 2.28 -23.99 11.44
CA ILE A 14 3.58 -23.86 12.09
C ILE A 14 3.43 -23.44 13.55
N GLY A 15 4.01 -24.24 14.44
CA GLY A 15 4.15 -23.87 15.85
C GLY A 15 5.28 -22.84 16.04
N ILE A 16 5.00 -21.76 16.77
CA ILE A 16 6.02 -20.73 17.03
C ILE A 16 7.20 -21.31 17.85
N GLU A 17 6.94 -22.30 18.71
CA GLU A 17 7.97 -23.00 19.48
C GLU A 17 8.92 -23.80 18.57
N GLN A 18 8.40 -24.43 17.51
CA GLN A 18 9.20 -25.15 16.51
C GLN A 18 10.15 -24.21 15.77
N VAL A 19 9.66 -23.02 15.42
CA VAL A 19 10.48 -22.00 14.78
C VAL A 19 11.56 -21.51 15.75
N LEU A 20 11.23 -21.15 16.98
CA LEU A 20 12.20 -20.74 17.98
C LEU A 20 13.30 -21.79 18.20
N ALA A 21 12.91 -23.06 18.29
CA ALA A 21 13.87 -24.16 18.42
C ALA A 21 14.80 -24.28 17.19
N SER A 22 14.28 -24.08 15.98
CA SER A 22 15.09 -24.12 14.75
C SER A 22 16.16 -23.00 14.69
N TYR A 23 15.92 -21.88 15.37
CA TYR A 23 16.88 -20.78 15.52
C TYR A 23 17.67 -20.83 16.83
N ARG A 24 17.55 -21.92 17.61
CA ARG A 24 18.20 -22.09 18.91
C ARG A 24 17.90 -20.95 19.90
N VAL A 25 16.66 -20.44 19.85
CA VAL A 25 16.21 -19.40 20.77
C VAL A 25 15.70 -20.05 22.04
N GLU A 26 16.41 -19.86 23.13
CA GLU A 26 16.06 -20.41 24.44
C GLU A 26 15.21 -19.40 25.22
N LEU A 27 13.98 -19.79 25.56
CA LEU A 27 13.05 -19.00 26.35
C LEU A 27 12.58 -19.81 27.56
N LYS A 28 12.34 -19.13 28.67
CA LYS A 28 11.80 -19.73 29.89
C LYS A 28 10.26 -19.70 29.84
N ARG A 29 9.64 -20.80 30.26
CA ARG A 29 8.18 -20.83 30.44
C ARG A 29 7.80 -20.09 31.71
N VAL A 30 6.99 -19.05 31.58
CA VAL A 30 6.52 -18.20 32.71
C VAL A 30 5.03 -18.34 32.97
N GLY A 31 4.31 -19.12 32.14
CA GLY A 31 2.90 -19.43 32.26
C GLY A 31 2.50 -20.56 31.33
N HIS A 32 1.21 -20.92 31.33
CA HIS A 32 0.69 -22.06 30.55
C HIS A 32 1.05 -21.93 29.04
N ASN A 33 0.83 -20.75 28.46
CA ASN A 33 1.10 -20.46 27.06
C ASN A 33 2.08 -19.31 26.85
N GLN A 34 2.86 -18.94 27.88
CA GLN A 34 3.76 -17.80 27.85
C GLN A 34 5.22 -18.22 28.02
N LEU A 35 6.05 -17.77 27.07
CA LEU A 35 7.50 -17.90 27.14
C LEU A 35 8.14 -16.52 27.24
N ARG A 36 9.24 -16.38 27.96
CA ARG A 36 10.04 -15.14 28.06
C ARG A 36 11.52 -15.42 28.02
N GLY A 37 12.28 -14.43 27.52
CA GLY A 37 13.72 -14.51 27.48
C GLY A 37 14.40 -13.37 26.75
N PRO A 38 15.67 -13.53 26.40
CA PRO A 38 16.40 -12.55 25.60
C PRO A 38 15.83 -12.44 24.19
N CYS A 39 15.86 -11.25 23.64
CA CYS A 39 15.37 -11.01 22.31
C CYS A 39 16.35 -11.52 21.24
N PRO A 40 15.92 -12.39 20.32
CA PRO A 40 16.80 -12.91 19.28
C PRO A 40 16.94 -11.99 18.07
N LEU A 41 16.22 -10.85 18.03
CA LEU A 41 16.17 -9.99 16.85
C LEU A 41 17.48 -9.22 16.68
N PRO A 42 18.01 -9.14 15.44
CA PRO A 42 19.25 -8.41 15.15
C PRO A 42 19.16 -6.89 15.38
N THR A 43 17.94 -6.38 15.56
CA THR A 43 17.67 -4.96 15.87
C THR A 43 17.68 -4.67 17.38
N HIS A 44 17.89 -5.69 18.22
CA HIS A 44 17.90 -5.52 19.67
C HIS A 44 19.23 -4.92 20.13
N GLY A 45 19.21 -3.66 20.56
CA GLY A 45 20.41 -2.90 20.94
C GLY A 45 20.86 -3.06 22.40
N SER A 46 20.21 -3.91 23.22
CA SER A 46 20.53 -4.03 24.66
C SER A 46 20.88 -5.46 25.05
N GLU A 47 22.15 -5.73 25.30
CA GLU A 47 22.63 -7.02 25.83
C GLU A 47 22.20 -7.31 27.29
N ARG A 48 21.74 -6.28 28.01
CA ARG A 48 21.36 -6.38 29.43
C ARG A 48 19.93 -6.85 29.67
N SER A 49 19.07 -6.78 28.66
CA SER A 49 17.65 -7.10 28.83
C SER A 49 17.40 -8.60 28.59
N ARG A 50 17.35 -9.37 29.67
CA ARG A 50 17.18 -10.83 29.61
C ARG A 50 15.74 -11.31 29.46
N GLU A 51 14.72 -10.43 29.52
CA GLU A 51 13.29 -10.79 29.51
C GLU A 51 12.44 -9.87 28.59
N SER A 52 13.08 -9.16 27.68
CA SER A 52 12.39 -8.22 26.77
C SER A 52 11.56 -8.89 25.68
N PHE A 53 11.78 -10.17 25.44
CA PHE A 53 11.09 -10.94 24.42
C PHE A 53 10.06 -11.88 25.06
N SER A 54 8.83 -11.80 24.62
CA SER A 54 7.71 -12.64 25.08
C SER A 54 7.03 -13.32 23.92
N VAL A 55 6.52 -14.53 24.14
CA VAL A 55 5.82 -15.34 23.15
C VAL A 55 4.56 -15.91 23.77
N ASP A 56 3.45 -15.77 23.06
CA ASP A 56 2.21 -16.48 23.35
C ASP A 56 2.08 -17.66 22.39
N THR A 57 2.25 -18.88 22.90
CA THR A 57 2.26 -20.09 22.08
C THR A 57 0.88 -20.48 21.57
N ALA A 58 -0.19 -20.16 22.31
CA ALA A 58 -1.56 -20.42 21.89
C ALA A 58 -1.98 -19.49 20.74
N LYS A 59 -1.65 -18.21 20.85
CA LYS A 59 -1.92 -17.22 19.81
C LYS A 59 -0.88 -17.23 18.69
N LYS A 60 0.24 -17.93 18.87
CA LYS A 60 1.38 -17.99 17.95
C LYS A 60 1.94 -16.62 17.58
N VAL A 61 2.03 -15.73 18.58
CA VAL A 61 2.53 -14.37 18.43
C VAL A 61 3.68 -14.11 19.40
N TRP A 62 4.51 -13.15 19.07
CA TRP A 62 5.63 -12.70 19.89
C TRP A 62 5.65 -11.19 20.01
N ALA A 63 6.32 -10.68 21.03
CA ALA A 63 6.55 -9.25 21.23
C ALA A 63 7.94 -9.00 21.84
N CYS A 64 8.56 -7.88 21.46
CA CYS A 64 9.71 -7.30 22.11
C CYS A 64 9.43 -5.85 22.46
N HIS A 65 9.52 -5.51 23.73
CA HIS A 65 9.23 -4.18 24.27
C HIS A 65 10.47 -3.27 24.34
N SER A 66 11.60 -3.68 23.77
CA SER A 66 12.79 -2.83 23.68
C SER A 66 12.56 -1.67 22.71
N THR A 67 12.98 -0.47 23.11
CA THR A 67 12.88 0.75 22.28
C THR A 67 13.54 0.56 20.92
N SER A 68 14.76 0.00 20.87
CA SER A 68 15.49 -0.25 19.62
C SER A 68 14.74 -1.18 18.66
N CYS A 69 14.09 -2.24 19.17
CA CYS A 69 13.26 -3.12 18.35
C CYS A 69 11.96 -2.45 17.88
N CYS A 70 11.34 -1.62 18.73
CA CYS A 70 10.13 -0.89 18.38
C CYS A 70 10.41 0.20 17.33
N GLU A 71 11.48 0.96 17.49
CA GLU A 71 11.90 1.99 16.53
C GLU A 71 12.26 1.39 15.17
N ALA A 72 13.09 0.34 15.14
CA ALA A 72 13.44 -0.37 13.90
C ALA A 72 12.23 -0.96 13.17
N ARG A 73 11.10 -1.10 13.85
CA ARG A 73 9.84 -1.65 13.34
C ARG A 73 8.70 -0.64 13.28
N GLN A 74 9.03 0.65 13.28
CA GLN A 74 8.08 1.75 13.17
C GLN A 74 6.97 1.69 14.24
N GLY A 75 7.35 1.41 15.49
CA GLY A 75 6.42 1.35 16.63
C GLY A 75 5.73 -0.01 16.85
N ARG A 76 5.99 -1.02 16.04
CA ARG A 76 5.40 -2.35 16.24
C ARG A 76 6.15 -3.14 17.29
N VAL A 77 5.44 -3.54 18.35
CA VAL A 77 6.00 -4.32 19.48
C VAL A 77 6.13 -5.81 19.20
N GLY A 78 5.30 -6.39 18.31
CA GLY A 78 5.22 -7.83 18.09
C GLY A 78 4.80 -8.24 16.69
N GLY A 79 4.67 -9.55 16.47
CA GLY A 79 4.24 -10.12 15.19
C GLY A 79 3.92 -11.61 15.31
N ASN A 80 3.68 -12.25 14.18
CA ASN A 80 3.46 -13.70 14.07
C ASN A 80 4.75 -14.44 13.70
N VAL A 81 4.66 -15.74 13.47
CA VAL A 81 5.79 -16.59 13.13
C VAL A 81 6.55 -16.17 11.86
N LEU A 82 5.83 -15.68 10.83
CA LEU A 82 6.45 -15.24 9.58
C LEU A 82 7.21 -13.92 9.77
N ASP A 83 6.63 -13.00 10.58
CA ASP A 83 7.30 -11.74 10.94
C ASP A 83 8.59 -12.02 11.71
N LEU A 84 8.59 -13.04 12.60
CA LEU A 84 9.77 -13.44 13.35
C LEU A 84 10.89 -13.90 12.42
N VAL A 85 10.59 -14.84 11.52
CA VAL A 85 11.58 -15.38 10.58
C VAL A 85 12.10 -14.33 9.62
N ALA A 86 11.22 -13.48 9.09
CA ALA A 86 11.59 -12.39 8.21
C ALA A 86 12.59 -11.42 8.85
N LEU A 87 12.42 -11.14 10.15
CA LEU A 87 13.34 -10.29 10.91
C LEU A 87 14.66 -10.99 11.25
N LEU A 88 14.60 -12.26 11.65
CA LEU A 88 15.80 -13.04 11.98
C LEU A 88 16.73 -13.21 10.76
N GLU A 89 16.12 -13.47 9.59
CA GLU A 89 16.84 -13.73 8.34
C GLU A 89 17.01 -12.50 7.43
N ARG A 90 16.52 -11.33 7.87
CA ARG A 90 16.55 -10.08 7.10
C ARG A 90 16.00 -10.25 5.69
N CYS A 91 14.87 -10.94 5.58
CA CYS A 91 14.22 -11.26 4.32
C CYS A 91 12.76 -10.80 4.31
N THR A 92 12.09 -10.90 3.15
CA THR A 92 10.67 -10.59 3.03
C THR A 92 9.81 -11.66 3.72
N ILE A 93 8.57 -11.31 4.09
CA ILE A 93 7.58 -12.27 4.63
C ILE A 93 7.37 -13.47 3.70
N ARG A 94 7.43 -13.22 2.38
CA ARG A 94 7.30 -14.27 1.37
C ARG A 94 8.47 -15.23 1.38
N GLU A 95 9.68 -14.70 1.40
CA GLU A 95 10.91 -15.52 1.50
C GLU A 95 10.95 -16.30 2.80
N ALA A 96 10.56 -15.66 3.92
CA ALA A 96 10.43 -16.35 5.20
C ALA A 96 9.44 -17.52 5.13
N ALA A 97 8.31 -17.33 4.47
CA ALA A 97 7.31 -18.37 4.29
C ALA A 97 7.84 -19.53 3.43
N LEU A 98 8.49 -19.25 2.31
CA LEU A 98 9.12 -20.26 1.45
C LEU A 98 10.19 -21.06 2.20
N ARG A 99 11.07 -20.39 2.93
CA ARG A 99 12.12 -21.02 3.73
C ARG A 99 11.56 -21.93 4.84
N LEU A 100 10.44 -21.55 5.44
CA LEU A 100 9.75 -22.40 6.43
C LEU A 100 9.11 -23.63 5.79
N GLN A 101 8.60 -23.52 4.57
CA GLN A 101 8.11 -24.68 3.79
C GLN A 101 9.26 -25.62 3.43
N ASP A 102 10.38 -25.09 2.93
CA ASP A 102 11.55 -25.89 2.52
C ASP A 102 12.20 -26.62 3.71
N ARG A 103 12.15 -26.06 4.90
CA ARG A 103 12.63 -26.72 6.14
C ARG A 103 11.70 -27.81 6.67
N GLY A 104 10.61 -28.10 5.99
CA GLY A 104 9.62 -29.10 6.43
C GLY A 104 8.84 -28.71 7.68
N LEU A 105 8.87 -27.44 8.07
CA LEU A 105 8.13 -26.89 9.21
C LEU A 105 6.68 -26.52 8.85
N GLY A 106 6.27 -26.69 7.59
CA GLY A 106 4.92 -26.48 7.10
C GLY A 106 4.34 -27.73 6.43
N TRP A 107 3.06 -27.93 6.61
CA TRP A 107 2.22 -29.05 6.19
C TRP A 107 2.65 -29.76 4.90
N ARG A 108 2.82 -31.11 4.98
CA ARG A 108 2.83 -32.00 3.84
C ARG A 108 1.38 -32.29 3.41
N ALA A 109 0.85 -31.54 2.46
CA ALA A 109 -0.25 -32.02 1.65
C ALA A 109 0.28 -32.29 0.24
N GLY A 110 0.13 -33.52 -0.18
CA GLY A 110 0.76 -34.03 -1.40
C GLY A 110 0.31 -33.30 -2.66
N ILE A 111 1.28 -32.91 -3.45
CA ILE A 111 1.23 -32.91 -4.90
C ILE A 111 2.66 -33.17 -5.36
N HIS A 112 2.89 -34.33 -5.99
CA HIS A 112 4.08 -34.61 -6.77
C HIS A 112 4.13 -33.68 -7.99
N VAL A 113 5.15 -32.87 -8.14
CA VAL A 113 5.60 -32.39 -9.44
C VAL A 113 7.12 -32.41 -9.46
N GLY A 114 7.64 -33.06 -10.50
CA GLY A 114 9.02 -33.47 -10.66
C GLY A 114 10.07 -32.37 -10.59
N GLU A 115 11.23 -32.81 -10.14
CA GLU A 115 12.50 -32.09 -10.23
C GLU A 115 12.88 -31.85 -11.71
N GLN A 116 13.12 -30.58 -12.03
CA GLN A 116 14.05 -30.21 -13.10
C GLN A 116 14.92 -29.05 -12.64
N GLN A 117 16.19 -29.39 -12.48
CA GLN A 117 17.30 -28.46 -12.33
C GLN A 117 17.35 -27.51 -13.53
N LEU A 118 17.46 -26.21 -13.28
CA LEU A 118 18.01 -25.28 -14.26
C LEU A 118 18.94 -24.26 -13.61
N ALA A 119 20.12 -24.31 -14.16
CA ALA A 119 21.33 -23.62 -13.76
C ALA A 119 21.20 -22.07 -13.75
N SER A 120 21.96 -21.50 -12.83
CA SER A 120 22.34 -20.10 -12.77
C SER A 120 22.96 -19.60 -14.08
N LYS A 121 22.45 -18.49 -14.61
CA LYS A 121 23.23 -17.57 -15.44
C LYS A 121 23.01 -16.15 -14.96
N GLY A 122 24.10 -15.57 -14.45
CA GLY A 122 24.17 -14.19 -14.09
C GLY A 122 23.96 -13.27 -15.30
N ARG A 123 23.31 -12.15 -15.07
CA ARG A 123 23.41 -10.97 -15.92
C ARG A 123 23.51 -9.73 -15.05
N SER A 124 24.68 -9.14 -15.13
CA SER A 124 24.99 -7.78 -14.76
C SER A 124 24.18 -6.78 -15.59
N GLY A 125 23.79 -5.67 -14.99
CA GLY A 125 23.57 -4.47 -15.77
C GLY A 125 22.31 -3.68 -15.44
N GLY A 126 22.49 -2.45 -14.97
CA GLY A 126 21.55 -1.37 -15.13
C GLY A 126 20.66 -1.10 -13.91
N ASN A 127 20.99 -0.02 -13.24
CA ASN A 127 20.21 0.61 -12.18
C ASN A 127 18.85 1.08 -12.75
N ARG A 128 17.86 0.19 -12.82
CA ARG A 128 16.45 0.55 -13.05
C ARG A 128 15.80 0.74 -11.69
N PRO A 129 14.96 1.77 -11.49
CA PRO A 129 14.23 1.94 -10.24
C PRO A 129 13.47 0.65 -9.90
N ASP A 130 13.53 0.25 -8.64
CA ASP A 130 12.94 -0.97 -8.07
C ASP A 130 11.49 -1.11 -8.53
N ARG A 131 11.25 -1.95 -9.51
CA ARG A 131 9.95 -2.14 -10.15
C ARG A 131 9.02 -2.85 -9.18
N LEU A 132 7.85 -2.27 -8.91
CA LEU A 132 6.85 -2.90 -8.05
C LEU A 132 6.40 -4.25 -8.62
N PRO A 133 6.31 -5.30 -7.80
CA PRO A 133 5.82 -6.61 -8.24
C PRO A 133 4.34 -6.51 -8.62
N GLY A 134 3.99 -6.99 -9.82
CA GLY A 134 2.60 -7.08 -10.27
C GLY A 134 1.83 -8.18 -9.53
N LEU A 135 0.54 -7.95 -9.27
CA LEU A 135 -0.38 -8.96 -8.75
C LEU A 135 -1.01 -9.74 -9.89
N THR A 136 -1.10 -11.06 -9.74
CA THR A 136 -1.65 -11.96 -10.77
C THR A 136 -3.08 -12.42 -10.46
N PHE A 137 -3.71 -11.87 -9.40
CA PHE A 137 -5.06 -12.22 -8.99
C PHE A 137 -5.95 -10.97 -8.94
N SER A 138 -7.25 -11.16 -9.16
CA SER A 138 -8.28 -10.15 -8.95
C SER A 138 -9.16 -10.50 -7.77
N LEU A 139 -9.62 -9.47 -7.05
CA LEU A 139 -10.58 -9.62 -5.96
C LEU A 139 -12.02 -9.54 -6.50
N HIS A 140 -12.89 -10.39 -5.95
CA HIS A 140 -14.32 -10.35 -6.26
C HIS A 140 -14.97 -9.23 -5.43
N LEU A 141 -15.23 -8.09 -6.05
CA LEU A 141 -15.79 -6.91 -5.40
C LEU A 141 -17.29 -6.81 -5.71
N ARG A 142 -18.07 -6.31 -4.75
CA ARG A 142 -19.54 -6.14 -4.88
C ARG A 142 -19.90 -4.68 -4.65
N TRP A 143 -21.06 -4.28 -5.18
CA TRP A 143 -21.64 -3.00 -4.80
C TRP A 143 -21.96 -2.94 -3.31
N HIS A 144 -21.84 -1.76 -2.71
CA HIS A 144 -22.16 -1.53 -1.30
C HIS A 144 -22.77 -0.13 -1.13
N PRO A 145 -23.80 0.04 -0.28
CA PRO A 145 -24.48 1.33 -0.05
C PRO A 145 -23.54 2.48 0.38
N TYR A 146 -22.37 2.18 0.90
CA TYR A 146 -21.37 3.17 1.21
C TYR A 146 -20.90 3.95 -0.05
N LEU A 147 -20.93 3.34 -1.23
CA LEU A 147 -20.61 4.01 -2.50
C LEU A 147 -21.70 5.00 -2.86
N ASP A 148 -23.00 4.67 -2.60
CA ASP A 148 -24.12 5.60 -2.77
C ASP A 148 -23.99 6.80 -1.82
N GLN A 149 -23.64 6.56 -0.55
CA GLN A 149 -23.40 7.61 0.45
C GLN A 149 -22.26 8.55 0.04
N ARG A 150 -21.29 8.06 -0.71
CA ARG A 150 -20.18 8.84 -1.30
C ARG A 150 -20.53 9.38 -2.69
N ALA A 151 -21.77 9.25 -3.09
CA ALA A 151 -22.31 9.68 -4.38
C ALA A 151 -21.49 9.17 -5.59
N ILE A 152 -20.97 7.93 -5.51
CA ILE A 152 -20.26 7.29 -6.61
C ILE A 152 -21.27 6.55 -7.50
N GLN A 153 -21.21 6.79 -8.79
CA GLN A 153 -22.07 6.13 -9.78
C GLN A 153 -21.61 4.68 -10.03
N PRO A 154 -22.55 3.74 -10.30
CA PRO A 154 -22.20 2.36 -10.66
C PRO A 154 -21.23 2.27 -11.85
N ALA A 155 -21.39 3.14 -12.85
CA ALA A 155 -20.51 3.20 -14.01
C ALA A 155 -19.08 3.58 -13.62
N THR A 156 -18.90 4.54 -12.71
CA THR A 156 -17.60 4.95 -12.14
C THR A 156 -16.98 3.81 -11.35
N ALA A 157 -17.75 3.14 -10.51
CA ALA A 157 -17.26 1.99 -9.75
C ALA A 157 -16.78 0.86 -10.67
N ALA A 158 -17.54 0.56 -11.73
CA ALA A 158 -17.14 -0.43 -12.72
C ALA A 158 -15.89 0.00 -13.50
N TRP A 159 -15.80 1.27 -13.91
CA TRP A 159 -14.64 1.82 -14.62
C TRP A 159 -13.34 1.71 -13.82
N PHE A 160 -13.39 2.08 -12.54
CA PHE A 160 -12.22 1.99 -11.65
C PHE A 160 -12.01 0.59 -11.06
N GLY A 161 -12.96 -0.33 -11.20
CA GLY A 161 -12.90 -1.67 -10.62
C GLY A 161 -12.97 -1.65 -9.10
N ILE A 162 -13.75 -0.73 -8.50
CA ILE A 162 -13.87 -0.56 -7.06
C ILE A 162 -15.13 -1.22 -6.51
N GLY A 163 -15.09 -1.64 -5.26
CA GLY A 163 -16.25 -2.21 -4.59
C GLY A 163 -15.93 -2.75 -3.21
N TYR A 164 -16.94 -3.32 -2.59
CA TYR A 164 -16.85 -3.94 -1.28
C TYR A 164 -16.27 -5.35 -1.36
N TYR A 165 -15.33 -5.64 -0.48
CA TYR A 165 -14.74 -6.96 -0.36
C TYR A 165 -15.28 -7.71 0.87
N ALA A 166 -16.10 -8.74 0.63
CA ALA A 166 -16.70 -9.58 1.66
C ALA A 166 -15.81 -10.78 2.05
N GLY A 167 -14.67 -10.98 1.35
CA GLY A 167 -13.78 -12.12 1.60
C GLY A 167 -13.00 -12.02 2.91
N SER A 168 -11.94 -12.80 3.03
CA SER A 168 -11.06 -12.85 4.21
C SER A 168 -9.79 -12.01 4.05
N GLY A 169 -9.02 -11.87 5.12
CA GLY A 169 -7.74 -11.16 5.11
C GLY A 169 -7.86 -9.68 5.48
N PHE A 170 -6.78 -8.93 5.23
CA PHE A 170 -6.63 -7.56 5.73
C PHE A 170 -7.57 -6.53 5.08
N LEU A 171 -8.10 -6.83 3.88
CA LEU A 171 -9.05 -5.96 3.17
C LEU A 171 -10.52 -6.31 3.46
N ARG A 172 -10.78 -7.31 4.32
CA ARG A 172 -12.13 -7.73 4.68
C ARG A 172 -12.97 -6.55 5.17
N HIS A 173 -14.23 -6.50 4.73
CA HIS A 173 -15.22 -5.47 5.11
C HIS A 173 -14.80 -4.03 4.78
N ARG A 174 -14.08 -3.84 3.66
CA ARG A 174 -13.65 -2.53 3.17
C ARG A 174 -14.12 -2.28 1.74
N ILE A 175 -14.26 -1.02 1.38
CA ILE A 175 -14.27 -0.64 -0.04
C ILE A 175 -12.84 -0.75 -0.54
N VAL A 176 -12.66 -1.48 -1.62
CA VAL A 176 -11.34 -1.82 -2.15
C VAL A 176 -11.11 -1.14 -3.50
N PHE A 177 -9.90 -0.64 -3.67
CA PHE A 177 -9.43 0.10 -4.84
C PHE A 177 -8.24 -0.64 -5.45
N PRO A 178 -8.31 -1.10 -6.71
CA PRO A 178 -7.15 -1.65 -7.40
C PRO A 178 -6.18 -0.50 -7.76
N ILE A 179 -4.92 -0.69 -7.45
CA ILE A 179 -3.85 0.26 -7.75
C ILE A 179 -2.97 -0.32 -8.84
N HIS A 180 -2.84 0.42 -9.93
CA HIS A 180 -2.00 0.06 -11.06
C HIS A 180 -0.78 0.97 -11.13
N ASP A 181 0.32 0.43 -11.62
CA ASP A 181 1.48 1.26 -11.94
C ASP A 181 1.27 2.05 -13.25
N SER A 182 2.27 2.80 -13.64
CA SER A 182 2.23 3.63 -14.85
C SER A 182 2.07 2.83 -16.16
N GLU A 183 2.34 1.51 -16.12
CA GLU A 183 2.19 0.60 -17.26
C GLU A 183 0.85 -0.16 -17.25
N GLY A 184 -0.03 0.13 -16.30
CA GLY A 184 -1.34 -0.52 -16.17
C GLY A 184 -1.31 -1.89 -15.50
N ARG A 185 -0.18 -2.30 -14.91
CA ARG A 185 -0.12 -3.55 -14.15
C ARG A 185 -0.69 -3.33 -12.75
N LEU A 186 -1.56 -4.23 -12.33
CA LEU A 186 -2.08 -4.22 -10.96
C LEU A 186 -0.94 -4.52 -9.98
N VAL A 187 -0.65 -3.58 -9.07
CA VAL A 187 0.47 -3.69 -8.10
C VAL A 187 0.01 -3.76 -6.66
N ALA A 188 -1.20 -3.29 -6.36
CA ALA A 188 -1.75 -3.35 -5.01
C ALA A 188 -3.28 -3.24 -5.02
N TYR A 189 -3.87 -3.52 -3.86
CA TYR A 189 -5.21 -3.11 -3.51
C TYR A 189 -5.16 -2.29 -2.23
N ALA A 190 -5.78 -1.12 -2.22
CA ALA A 190 -6.04 -0.37 -1.01
C ALA A 190 -7.45 -0.64 -0.50
N GLY A 191 -7.68 -0.51 0.79
CA GLY A 191 -9.00 -0.70 1.40
C GLY A 191 -9.39 0.45 2.31
N ARG A 192 -10.59 1.03 2.12
CA ARG A 192 -11.17 2.03 2.99
C ARG A 192 -12.15 1.40 3.99
N SER A 193 -12.02 1.71 5.26
CA SER A 193 -13.01 1.38 6.29
C SER A 193 -14.35 2.02 5.99
N ILE A 194 -15.44 1.26 6.21
CA ILE A 194 -16.82 1.72 6.04
C ILE A 194 -17.56 1.86 7.39
N ASP A 195 -16.97 1.34 8.45
CA ASP A 195 -17.50 1.27 9.81
C ASP A 195 -16.75 2.14 10.81
N GLY A 196 -15.85 3.00 10.32
CA GLY A 196 -15.03 3.88 11.15
C GLY A 196 -13.80 3.21 11.79
N CYS A 197 -13.55 1.92 11.54
CA CYS A 197 -12.36 1.24 12.04
C CYS A 197 -11.07 1.85 11.51
N GLU A 198 -10.13 2.12 12.40
CA GLU A 198 -8.79 2.58 12.03
C GLU A 198 -7.88 1.39 11.62
N PRO A 199 -6.94 1.57 10.68
CA PRO A 199 -6.73 2.80 9.92
C PRO A 199 -7.83 3.01 8.86
N ARG A 200 -8.21 4.28 8.65
CA ARG A 200 -9.21 4.69 7.66
C ARG A 200 -8.91 4.16 6.27
N TYR A 201 -7.65 4.23 5.85
CA TYR A 201 -7.13 3.58 4.64
C TYR A 201 -6.07 2.54 5.00
N LEU A 202 -6.20 1.37 4.42
CA LEU A 202 -5.27 0.25 4.62
C LEU A 202 -4.63 -0.11 3.29
N PHE A 203 -3.31 -0.12 3.27
CA PHE A 203 -2.49 -0.55 2.14
C PHE A 203 -1.77 -1.85 2.49
N PRO A 204 -1.37 -2.66 1.49
CA PRO A 204 -0.57 -3.84 1.77
C PRO A 204 0.71 -3.48 2.53
N PRO A 205 1.17 -4.34 3.45
CA PRO A 205 2.48 -4.17 4.06
C PRO A 205 3.56 -4.00 2.97
N CYS A 206 4.49 -3.08 3.20
CA CYS A 206 5.60 -2.77 2.28
C CYS A 206 5.19 -2.15 0.93
N PHE A 207 3.92 -1.85 0.70
CA PHE A 207 3.52 -1.12 -0.49
C PHE A 207 3.99 0.33 -0.42
N ARG A 208 4.82 0.72 -1.39
CA ARG A 208 5.37 2.07 -1.49
C ARG A 208 4.45 2.95 -2.32
N LYS A 209 3.36 3.46 -1.71
CA LYS A 209 2.42 4.38 -2.39
C LYS A 209 3.10 5.60 -3.01
N SER A 210 4.24 6.01 -2.45
CA SER A 210 5.07 7.10 -2.96
C SER A 210 5.70 6.83 -4.34
N GLN A 211 5.65 5.62 -4.84
CA GLN A 211 6.17 5.25 -6.17
C GLN A 211 5.07 5.14 -7.23
N VAL A 212 3.82 5.42 -6.87
CA VAL A 212 2.68 5.26 -7.76
C VAL A 212 1.81 6.51 -7.72
N VAL A 213 1.29 6.89 -8.87
CA VAL A 213 0.23 7.89 -9.00
C VAL A 213 -1.03 7.13 -9.43
N PHE A 214 -2.10 7.23 -8.63
CA PHE A 214 -3.35 6.52 -8.90
C PHE A 214 -3.99 7.04 -10.19
N ASN A 215 -4.54 6.14 -10.98
CA ASN A 215 -5.17 6.38 -12.29
C ASN A 215 -4.22 6.85 -13.41
N LEU A 216 -2.92 6.99 -13.18
CA LEU A 216 -1.97 7.50 -14.18
C LEU A 216 -1.98 6.67 -15.47
N HIS A 217 -2.11 5.35 -15.38
CA HIS A 217 -2.11 4.44 -16.52
C HIS A 217 -3.30 4.65 -17.49
N ARG A 218 -4.42 5.20 -17.01
CA ARG A 218 -5.60 5.49 -17.83
C ARG A 218 -5.56 6.86 -18.49
N VAL A 219 -4.73 7.75 -17.98
CA VAL A 219 -4.51 9.10 -18.56
C VAL A 219 -3.50 9.03 -19.71
N ALA A 220 -3.29 7.86 -20.29
CA ALA A 220 -2.36 7.67 -21.38
C ALA A 220 -3.04 7.95 -22.73
N GLY A 221 -2.45 8.83 -23.53
CA GLY A 221 -2.80 9.13 -24.91
C GLY A 221 -2.15 10.43 -25.32
N GLU A 222 -1.88 10.61 -26.60
CA GLU A 222 -1.25 11.82 -27.17
C GLU A 222 -2.03 13.12 -26.88
N SER A 223 -3.32 13.02 -26.53
CA SER A 223 -4.18 14.17 -26.17
C SER A 223 -4.06 14.62 -24.72
N ALA A 224 -3.47 13.82 -23.83
CA ALA A 224 -3.41 14.13 -22.40
C ALA A 224 -2.12 14.86 -22.02
N ARG A 225 -1.95 16.09 -22.52
CA ARG A 225 -0.83 16.94 -22.09
C ARG A 225 -1.03 17.57 -20.71
N CYS A 226 -2.26 17.50 -20.17
CA CYS A 226 -2.65 18.10 -18.91
C CYS A 226 -3.22 17.04 -17.96
N ALA A 227 -2.89 17.09 -16.67
CA ALA A 227 -3.53 16.30 -15.65
C ALA A 227 -4.06 17.15 -14.51
N ILE A 228 -5.23 16.74 -13.96
CA ILE A 228 -5.76 17.27 -12.71
C ILE A 228 -5.26 16.38 -11.58
N VAL A 229 -4.53 16.97 -10.64
CA VAL A 229 -3.91 16.26 -9.51
C VAL A 229 -4.73 16.51 -8.26
N VAL A 230 -5.23 15.42 -7.65
CA VAL A 230 -6.01 15.44 -6.40
C VAL A 230 -5.30 14.62 -5.31
N GLU A 231 -5.79 14.70 -4.06
CA GLU A 231 -5.16 13.99 -2.94
C GLU A 231 -5.61 12.54 -2.85
N GLY A 232 -6.90 12.25 -2.91
CA GLY A 232 -7.49 10.98 -2.56
C GLY A 232 -8.21 10.25 -3.69
N PHE A 233 -8.61 9.01 -3.40
CA PHE A 233 -9.34 8.18 -4.35
C PHE A 233 -10.72 8.76 -4.69
N PHE A 234 -11.48 9.21 -3.68
CA PHE A 234 -12.83 9.71 -3.89
C PHE A 234 -12.84 11.04 -4.65
N ASP A 235 -11.83 11.88 -4.42
CA ASP A 235 -11.63 13.11 -5.20
C ASP A 235 -11.41 12.78 -6.67
N CYS A 236 -10.58 11.77 -6.95
CA CYS A 236 -10.34 11.28 -8.31
C CYS A 236 -11.63 10.79 -8.97
N PHE A 237 -12.46 10.03 -8.26
CA PHE A 237 -13.73 9.54 -8.81
C PHE A 237 -14.70 10.68 -9.08
N ARG A 238 -14.82 11.64 -8.17
CA ARG A 238 -15.71 12.79 -8.31
C ARG A 238 -15.30 13.68 -9.49
N VAL A 239 -14.01 13.99 -9.63
CA VAL A 239 -13.50 14.78 -10.75
C VAL A 239 -13.68 14.04 -12.07
N HIS A 240 -13.51 12.71 -12.08
CA HIS A 240 -13.82 11.88 -13.25
C HIS A 240 -15.31 11.94 -13.64
N GLU A 241 -16.23 11.87 -12.67
CA GLU A 241 -17.68 11.98 -12.89
C GLU A 241 -18.11 13.36 -13.41
N ALA A 242 -17.32 14.39 -13.09
CA ALA A 242 -17.51 15.72 -13.67
C ALA A 242 -17.03 15.83 -15.14
N GLY A 243 -16.57 14.72 -15.73
CA GLY A 243 -16.16 14.65 -17.14
C GLY A 243 -14.66 14.78 -17.39
N TYR A 244 -13.84 14.85 -16.33
CA TYR A 244 -12.40 15.00 -16.44
C TYR A 244 -11.67 13.66 -16.32
N GLY A 245 -11.54 12.93 -17.43
CA GLY A 245 -10.84 11.64 -17.47
C GLY A 245 -9.33 11.70 -17.19
N ASN A 246 -8.74 12.90 -17.29
CA ASN A 246 -7.32 13.16 -17.06
C ASN A 246 -6.98 13.47 -15.58
N VAL A 247 -7.78 12.97 -14.63
CA VAL A 247 -7.55 13.14 -13.20
C VAL A 247 -6.67 12.02 -12.63
N VAL A 248 -5.74 12.37 -11.75
CA VAL A 248 -4.85 11.46 -11.03
C VAL A 248 -4.80 11.78 -9.54
N ALA A 249 -4.53 10.77 -8.68
CA ALA A 249 -4.44 10.99 -7.24
C ALA A 249 -3.09 10.59 -6.64
N LEU A 250 -2.63 11.37 -5.65
CA LEU A 250 -1.37 11.14 -4.93
C LEU A 250 -1.49 10.07 -3.83
N MET A 251 -2.71 9.73 -3.44
CA MET A 251 -3.01 8.78 -2.34
C MET A 251 -2.46 9.22 -0.97
N GLY A 252 -2.33 10.50 -0.75
CA GLY A 252 -1.86 11.09 0.52
C GLY A 252 -1.45 12.54 0.38
N VAL A 253 -1.08 13.14 1.51
CA VAL A 253 -0.65 14.53 1.59
C VAL A 253 0.78 14.67 1.05
N GLY A 254 0.94 15.34 -0.05
CA GLY A 254 2.23 15.68 -0.64
C GLY A 254 2.68 14.77 -1.79
N LEU A 255 3.56 15.32 -2.59
CA LEU A 255 4.13 14.72 -3.80
C LEU A 255 5.53 14.18 -3.49
N SER A 256 5.75 12.89 -3.66
CA SER A 256 7.10 12.31 -3.57
C SER A 256 7.94 12.64 -4.80
N GLU A 257 9.25 12.42 -4.74
CA GLU A 257 10.13 12.58 -5.90
C GLU A 257 9.78 11.64 -7.06
N ALA A 258 9.46 10.38 -6.73
CA ALA A 258 9.09 9.41 -7.76
C ALA A 258 7.74 9.75 -8.41
N GLN A 259 6.75 10.21 -7.64
CA GLN A 259 5.48 10.68 -8.20
C GLN A 259 5.66 11.95 -9.04
N GLU A 260 6.51 12.89 -8.60
CA GLU A 260 6.85 14.07 -9.39
C GLU A 260 7.45 13.70 -10.74
N GLN A 261 8.44 12.79 -10.74
CA GLN A 261 9.06 12.32 -11.96
C GLN A 261 8.03 11.70 -12.91
N LEU A 262 7.15 10.83 -12.41
CA LEU A 262 6.08 10.21 -13.20
C LEU A 262 5.14 11.24 -13.84
N LEU A 263 4.82 12.32 -13.12
CA LEU A 263 3.95 13.38 -13.64
C LEU A 263 4.69 14.24 -14.69
N LEU A 264 5.93 14.63 -14.42
CA LEU A 264 6.72 15.47 -15.31
C LEU A 264 7.13 14.75 -16.62
N GLU A 265 7.30 13.43 -16.59
CA GLU A 265 7.56 12.62 -17.78
C GLU A 265 6.35 12.56 -18.74
N ARG A 266 5.12 12.74 -18.20
CA ARG A 266 3.89 12.55 -18.99
C ARG A 266 3.16 13.82 -19.37
N PHE A 267 3.21 14.84 -18.50
CA PHE A 267 2.35 16.01 -18.62
C PHE A 267 3.16 17.29 -18.84
N GLN A 268 2.64 18.15 -19.70
CA GLN A 268 3.17 19.50 -19.95
C GLN A 268 2.47 20.54 -19.04
N GLN A 269 1.30 20.20 -18.52
CA GLN A 269 0.51 21.04 -17.62
C GLN A 269 -0.06 20.21 -16.48
N LEU A 270 -0.06 20.75 -15.27
CA LEU A 270 -0.73 20.18 -14.09
C LEU A 270 -1.70 21.21 -13.52
N ILE A 271 -2.88 20.75 -13.17
CA ILE A 271 -3.90 21.51 -12.44
C ILE A 271 -3.99 20.89 -11.05
N LEU A 272 -3.53 21.61 -10.03
CA LEU A 272 -3.64 21.16 -8.65
C LEU A 272 -5.04 21.47 -8.12
N MET A 273 -5.78 20.44 -7.70
CA MET A 273 -7.10 20.53 -7.08
C MET A 273 -7.09 19.76 -5.76
N LEU A 274 -6.39 20.31 -4.76
CA LEU A 274 -6.20 19.70 -3.45
C LEU A 274 -7.31 20.15 -2.49
N ASP A 275 -7.36 19.53 -1.30
CA ASP A 275 -8.37 19.82 -0.28
C ASP A 275 -8.41 21.31 0.10
N GLY A 276 -9.58 21.85 0.38
CA GLY A 276 -9.78 23.25 0.76
C GLY A 276 -9.45 23.55 2.21
N ASP A 277 -8.98 22.56 2.98
CA ASP A 277 -8.52 22.75 4.34
C ASP A 277 -7.12 23.41 4.41
N GLU A 278 -6.67 23.73 5.61
CA GLU A 278 -5.39 24.39 5.82
C GLU A 278 -4.19 23.52 5.37
N ALA A 279 -4.30 22.19 5.50
CA ALA A 279 -3.26 21.25 5.09
C ALA A 279 -3.15 21.19 3.56
N GLY A 280 -4.27 21.04 2.85
CA GLY A 280 -4.32 21.02 1.38
C GLY A 280 -3.88 22.34 0.77
N GLN A 281 -4.25 23.50 1.38
CA GLN A 281 -3.76 24.80 0.95
C GLN A 281 -2.26 24.99 1.14
N ARG A 282 -1.69 24.48 2.24
CA ARG A 282 -0.22 24.46 2.44
C ARG A 282 0.45 23.57 1.40
N ALA A 283 -0.10 22.36 1.18
CA ALA A 283 0.40 21.43 0.17
C ALA A 283 0.39 22.07 -1.23
N SER A 284 -0.72 22.73 -1.62
CA SER A 284 -0.81 23.43 -2.91
C SER A 284 0.29 24.46 -3.11
N ARG A 285 0.55 25.30 -2.09
CA ARG A 285 1.64 26.29 -2.15
C ARG A 285 3.02 25.64 -2.25
N GLN A 286 3.27 24.59 -1.47
CA GLN A 286 4.54 23.87 -1.51
C GLN A 286 4.77 23.18 -2.86
N LEU A 287 3.75 22.51 -3.39
CA LEU A 287 3.82 21.88 -4.70
C LEU A 287 4.01 22.90 -5.82
N ALA A 288 3.30 24.03 -5.76
CA ALA A 288 3.48 25.10 -6.73
C ALA A 288 4.92 25.64 -6.72
N ALA A 289 5.50 25.87 -5.56
CA ALA A 289 6.89 26.32 -5.44
C ALA A 289 7.87 25.27 -6.00
N ARG A 290 7.64 24.00 -5.72
CA ARG A 290 8.49 22.86 -6.12
C ARG A 290 8.44 22.57 -7.64
N LEU A 291 7.25 22.76 -8.25
CA LEU A 291 7.00 22.47 -9.67
C LEU A 291 7.24 23.68 -10.58
N ARG A 292 7.45 24.87 -9.99
CA ARG A 292 7.70 26.11 -10.74
C ARG A 292 8.87 25.94 -11.71
N GLY A 293 8.66 26.32 -12.96
CA GLY A 293 9.65 26.21 -14.03
C GLY A 293 9.91 24.80 -14.58
N LYS A 294 9.24 23.78 -14.02
CA LYS A 294 9.34 22.40 -14.49
C LYS A 294 8.17 21.99 -15.38
N VAL A 295 6.99 22.55 -15.13
CA VAL A 295 5.74 22.25 -15.83
C VAL A 295 4.82 23.47 -15.76
N ALA A 296 3.94 23.66 -16.76
CA ALA A 296 2.88 24.66 -16.66
C ALA A 296 1.93 24.25 -15.52
N LEU A 297 1.63 25.20 -14.61
CA LEU A 297 0.90 24.88 -13.40
C LEU A 297 -0.26 25.85 -13.18
N SER A 298 -1.44 25.28 -12.93
CA SER A 298 -2.63 25.99 -12.50
C SER A 298 -3.12 25.46 -11.14
N ILE A 299 -3.75 26.29 -10.33
CA ILE A 299 -4.28 25.90 -9.02
C ILE A 299 -5.77 26.19 -8.96
N VAL A 300 -6.56 25.15 -8.78
CA VAL A 300 -7.98 25.25 -8.45
C VAL A 300 -8.12 25.48 -6.94
N ARG A 301 -8.79 26.55 -6.56
CA ARG A 301 -9.06 26.85 -5.14
C ARG A 301 -10.37 26.19 -4.72
N VAL A 302 -10.26 25.01 -4.10
CA VAL A 302 -11.40 24.33 -3.48
C VAL A 302 -11.89 25.19 -2.29
N PRO A 303 -13.22 25.36 -2.09
CA PRO A 303 -13.76 26.15 -1.00
C PRO A 303 -13.27 25.70 0.37
N ILE A 304 -13.07 26.65 1.28
CA ILE A 304 -12.53 26.39 2.61
C ILE A 304 -13.36 25.31 3.33
N GLY A 305 -12.68 24.30 3.88
CA GLY A 305 -13.28 23.20 4.63
C GLY A 305 -13.97 22.15 3.77
N ARG A 306 -13.96 22.27 2.45
CA ARG A 306 -14.49 21.25 1.52
C ARG A 306 -13.36 20.46 0.86
N GLN A 307 -13.70 19.24 0.41
CA GLN A 307 -12.84 18.38 -0.41
C GLN A 307 -13.42 18.29 -1.81
N PRO A 308 -12.62 17.97 -2.84
CA PRO A 308 -13.14 17.82 -4.20
C PRO A 308 -14.30 16.81 -4.31
N ASP A 309 -14.29 15.75 -3.50
CA ASP A 309 -15.35 14.74 -3.48
C ASP A 309 -16.70 15.23 -2.92
N GLN A 310 -16.74 16.42 -2.33
CA GLN A 310 -17.94 17.08 -1.81
C GLN A 310 -18.51 18.15 -2.78
N LEU A 311 -17.87 18.34 -3.93
CA LEU A 311 -18.29 19.32 -4.93
C LEU A 311 -19.28 18.69 -5.91
N SER A 312 -20.18 19.50 -6.48
CA SER A 312 -21.01 19.05 -7.60
C SER A 312 -20.21 19.05 -8.91
N ASN A 313 -20.70 18.34 -9.91
CA ASN A 313 -20.09 18.30 -11.23
C ASN A 313 -20.00 19.70 -11.86
N GLU A 314 -21.02 20.55 -11.65
CA GLU A 314 -21.04 21.93 -12.14
C GLU A 314 -20.01 22.80 -11.41
N GLU A 315 -19.84 22.62 -10.08
CA GLU A 315 -18.82 23.34 -9.31
C GLU A 315 -17.43 23.00 -9.83
N ILE A 316 -17.14 21.69 -9.99
CA ILE A 316 -15.85 21.22 -10.53
C ILE A 316 -15.64 21.80 -11.95
N GLY A 317 -16.64 21.68 -12.80
CA GLY A 317 -16.58 22.20 -14.18
C GLY A 317 -16.20 23.67 -14.24
N ARG A 318 -16.92 24.52 -13.48
CA ARG A 318 -16.63 25.96 -13.41
C ARG A 318 -15.22 26.26 -12.91
N MET A 319 -14.78 25.55 -11.85
CA MET A 319 -13.47 25.79 -11.26
C MET A 319 -12.31 25.36 -12.17
N VAL A 320 -12.46 24.24 -12.86
CA VAL A 320 -11.42 23.73 -13.76
C VAL A 320 -11.36 24.60 -15.02
N SER A 321 -12.51 24.94 -15.65
CA SER A 321 -12.53 25.82 -16.82
C SER A 321 -11.90 27.19 -16.52
N ALA A 322 -12.17 27.78 -15.35
CA ALA A 322 -11.61 29.07 -14.96
C ALA A 322 -10.07 29.11 -14.92
N VAL A 323 -9.39 27.98 -14.73
CA VAL A 323 -7.93 27.91 -14.70
C VAL A 323 -7.33 27.30 -15.97
N SER A 324 -8.15 26.62 -16.79
CA SER A 324 -7.71 26.05 -18.07
C SER A 324 -7.60 27.14 -19.14
N ASP A 325 -8.47 28.17 -19.09
CA ASP A 325 -8.52 29.26 -20.04
C ASP A 325 -7.58 30.44 -19.69
N ALA A 326 -6.93 30.38 -18.51
CA ALA A 326 -5.97 31.41 -18.12
C ALA A 326 -4.65 31.20 -18.89
N PRO A 327 -4.19 32.17 -19.72
CA PRO A 327 -2.88 32.08 -20.36
C PRO A 327 -1.83 31.98 -19.24
N GLY A 328 -0.94 30.98 -19.37
CA GLY A 328 0.05 30.64 -18.34
C GLY A 328 0.78 31.86 -17.79
N ALA A 329 0.70 32.04 -16.46
CA ALA A 329 1.42 33.05 -15.71
C ALA A 329 2.80 32.53 -15.29
#